data_a1fcbc4cd117261110126e0104e2a445
#
_entry.id   a1fcbc4cd117261110126e0104e2a445
#
_cell.length_a   1.000
_cell.length_b   1.000
_cell.length_c   1.000
_cell.angle_alpha   90.00
_cell.angle_beta   90.00
_cell.angle_gamma   90.00
#
_symmetry.space_group_name_H-M   'P 1'
#
loop_
_entity.id
_entity.type
_entity.pdbx_description
1 polymer ?
#
loop_
_entity_poly.entity_id
_entity_poly.type
_entity_poly.pdbx_seq_one_letter_code
_entity_poly.pdbx_strand_id
1 'polypeptide(L)'
;MLRRLSVENYALIDKLEMELDPHLNIITGETGAGKSILLGALGLLLGAKNDGSAMKDAARNCTVEGTFDLAGSSLEAFFAENDLDYAPETTLTRMITPAGKSRAFVNDVPVQLAQLRELGARLLDIHSQHQNLILSSEEFRTSALDTVAANGELLTQYAAQYARLTELRRRLAALREEAANGRRDEEWLRFQTEELTSANLRPGEQAELEEELAVLENADRIGEALTSLRNALDADETGVLAQLKNSENELNHIRSHYPAAGEYAGRLRSVLEELKDINGSAAAACERLDADPERLAKCSARLDTLIALQQKHRAADEAELIALRDRCAAQLAAIVHSDEEIAQAEAALSEAAEKTATLADRLHKTREKAAAGFEKHILSTLARLGMPETVFRIALTPLAEPGRTGRDSVQFLFTANPRMTPQPVERIASGGELSRVMLALKALLAERMQLPTIIFDEIDTGVSGRIADAMGEIIASLSASMQVVDITHLPQVASKGTAHFVVYKRGGRTDITRLGDEERVTEIAKMLSGSEITDAAVAQARILLGK
;
A
#
# COMPACT_ATOMS: atom_id res chain seq x y z
N MET A 1 -20.01 22.42 -7.59
CA MET A 1 -20.13 23.36 -8.74
C MET A 1 -19.24 24.55 -8.50
N LEU A 2 -18.59 25.10 -9.54
CA LEU A 2 -17.75 26.31 -9.42
C LEU A 2 -18.63 27.54 -9.28
N ARG A 3 -18.65 28.18 -8.12
CA ARG A 3 -19.46 29.38 -7.83
C ARG A 3 -18.77 30.67 -8.26
N ARG A 4 -17.50 30.78 -7.90
CA ARG A 4 -16.71 31.97 -8.19
C ARG A 4 -15.31 31.62 -8.64
N LEU A 5 -14.81 32.35 -9.62
CA LEU A 5 -13.43 32.32 -10.06
C LEU A 5 -12.81 33.69 -9.89
N SER A 6 -11.70 33.76 -9.17
CA SER A 6 -10.88 34.98 -9.02
C SER A 6 -9.49 34.72 -9.57
N VAL A 7 -9.01 35.64 -10.41
CA VAL A 7 -7.67 35.53 -11.02
C VAL A 7 -6.97 36.86 -10.86
N GLU A 8 -5.79 36.86 -10.25
CA GLU A 8 -4.97 38.08 -10.06
C GLU A 8 -3.57 37.85 -10.61
N ASN A 9 -3.09 38.88 -11.35
CA ASN A 9 -1.72 38.93 -11.90
C ASN A 9 -1.35 37.72 -12.76
N TYR A 10 -2.25 37.25 -13.62
CA TYR A 10 -2.03 36.10 -14.50
C TYR A 10 -2.06 36.52 -15.98
N ALA A 11 -0.98 36.29 -16.70
CA ALA A 11 -0.81 36.61 -18.13
C ALA A 11 -1.22 38.04 -18.48
N LEU A 12 -2.35 38.26 -19.14
CA LEU A 12 -2.90 39.59 -19.46
C LEU A 12 -3.96 40.07 -18.45
N ILE A 13 -4.31 39.25 -17.47
CA ILE A 13 -5.29 39.55 -16.43
C ILE A 13 -4.58 40.26 -15.28
N ASP A 14 -5.05 41.43 -14.91
CA ASP A 14 -4.62 42.14 -13.70
C ASP A 14 -5.41 41.66 -12.48
N LYS A 15 -6.72 41.76 -12.57
CA LYS A 15 -7.70 41.24 -11.63
C LYS A 15 -8.97 40.92 -12.39
N LEU A 16 -9.51 39.75 -12.15
CA LEU A 16 -10.76 39.27 -12.73
C LEU A 16 -11.54 38.52 -11.65
N GLU A 17 -12.81 38.84 -11.53
CA GLU A 17 -13.76 38.10 -10.71
C GLU A 17 -14.98 37.74 -11.55
N MET A 18 -15.41 36.45 -11.44
CA MET A 18 -16.49 35.89 -12.22
C MET A 18 -17.38 35.04 -11.34
N GLU A 19 -18.65 35.40 -11.24
CA GLU A 19 -19.67 34.57 -10.59
C GLU A 19 -20.41 33.75 -11.64
N LEU A 20 -20.37 32.43 -11.51
CA LEU A 20 -20.93 31.51 -12.47
C LEU A 20 -22.35 31.07 -12.07
N ASP A 21 -23.17 30.85 -13.09
CA ASP A 21 -24.50 30.27 -12.95
C ASP A 21 -24.38 28.74 -12.74
N PRO A 22 -25.27 28.11 -11.97
CA PRO A 22 -25.20 26.67 -11.73
C PRO A 22 -25.47 25.80 -12.97
N HIS A 23 -25.97 26.38 -14.07
CA HIS A 23 -26.30 25.65 -15.29
C HIS A 23 -25.29 25.95 -16.42
N LEU A 24 -25.75 26.51 -17.54
CA LEU A 24 -24.94 26.77 -18.74
C LEU A 24 -24.38 28.19 -18.76
N ASN A 25 -23.06 28.29 -18.58
CA ASN A 25 -22.32 29.54 -18.70
C ASN A 25 -21.63 29.59 -20.06
N ILE A 26 -21.95 30.59 -20.84
CA ILE A 26 -21.33 30.86 -22.12
C ILE A 26 -20.27 31.96 -21.99
N ILE A 27 -19.11 31.71 -22.59
CA ILE A 27 -18.02 32.68 -22.68
C ILE A 27 -17.73 32.95 -24.15
N THR A 28 -18.00 34.20 -24.61
CA THR A 28 -17.65 34.67 -25.94
C THR A 28 -16.56 35.74 -25.89
N GLY A 29 -16.07 36.16 -27.03
CA GLY A 29 -15.06 37.20 -27.16
C GLY A 29 -14.13 36.98 -28.35
N GLU A 30 -13.35 38.00 -28.70
CA GLU A 30 -12.42 37.95 -29.82
C GLU A 30 -11.31 36.89 -29.62
N THR A 31 -10.86 36.25 -30.70
CA THR A 31 -9.72 35.38 -30.69
C THR A 31 -8.48 36.08 -30.15
N GLY A 32 -7.81 35.49 -29.16
CA GLY A 32 -6.68 36.12 -28.47
C GLY A 32 -7.04 37.14 -27.37
N ALA A 33 -8.34 37.36 -27.08
CA ALA A 33 -8.78 38.32 -26.03
C ALA A 33 -8.61 37.78 -24.61
N GLY A 34 -8.22 36.53 -24.41
CA GLY A 34 -7.98 36.01 -23.07
C GLY A 34 -8.74 34.72 -22.71
N LYS A 35 -9.51 34.14 -23.65
CA LYS A 35 -10.22 32.87 -23.42
C LYS A 35 -9.26 31.74 -23.02
N SER A 36 -8.17 31.55 -23.76
CA SER A 36 -7.13 30.57 -23.43
C SER A 36 -6.38 30.90 -22.12
N ILE A 37 -6.33 32.20 -21.74
CA ILE A 37 -5.74 32.65 -20.47
C ILE A 37 -6.63 32.19 -19.30
N LEU A 38 -7.94 32.29 -19.44
CA LEU A 38 -8.89 31.81 -18.44
C LEU A 38 -8.76 30.32 -18.21
N LEU A 39 -8.63 29.55 -19.30
CA LEU A 39 -8.40 28.08 -19.21
C LEU A 39 -7.06 27.76 -18.57
N GLY A 40 -6.02 28.52 -18.88
CA GLY A 40 -4.72 28.35 -18.23
C GLY A 40 -4.80 28.62 -16.72
N ALA A 41 -5.56 29.64 -16.29
CA ALA A 41 -5.80 29.92 -14.89
C ALA A 41 -6.55 28.77 -14.20
N LEU A 42 -7.62 28.26 -14.81
CA LEU A 42 -8.36 27.08 -14.31
C LEU A 42 -7.48 25.82 -14.27
N GLY A 43 -6.61 25.64 -15.27
CA GLY A 43 -5.63 24.57 -15.28
C GLY A 43 -4.66 24.60 -14.07
N LEU A 44 -4.32 25.80 -13.58
CA LEU A 44 -3.52 25.93 -12.35
C LEU A 44 -4.25 25.38 -11.12
N LEU A 45 -5.56 25.56 -11.00
CA LEU A 45 -6.38 24.94 -9.94
C LEU A 45 -6.40 23.41 -10.04
N LEU A 46 -6.31 22.87 -11.26
CA LEU A 46 -6.18 21.44 -11.51
C LEU A 46 -4.74 20.93 -11.36
N GLY A 47 -3.84 21.75 -10.83
CA GLY A 47 -2.45 21.33 -10.57
C GLY A 47 -1.57 21.29 -11.81
N ALA A 48 -1.90 22.01 -12.88
CA ALA A 48 -1.01 22.15 -14.03
C ALA A 48 0.34 22.76 -13.62
N LYS A 49 1.40 22.36 -14.36
CA LYS A 49 2.73 22.95 -14.15
C LYS A 49 2.71 24.43 -14.53
N ASN A 50 3.31 25.24 -13.69
CA ASN A 50 3.62 26.62 -14.04
C ASN A 50 4.92 26.65 -14.86
N ASP A 51 4.88 27.21 -16.06
CA ASP A 51 6.04 27.39 -16.94
C ASP A 51 6.83 28.69 -16.66
N GLY A 52 6.47 29.41 -15.60
CA GLY A 52 7.13 30.65 -15.18
C GLY A 52 6.78 31.90 -16.03
N SER A 53 6.13 31.74 -17.18
CA SER A 53 5.74 32.84 -18.07
C SER A 53 4.36 33.43 -17.71
N ALA A 54 3.70 32.88 -16.70
CA ALA A 54 2.30 33.14 -16.41
C ALA A 54 2.02 34.44 -15.61
N MET A 55 3.04 35.13 -15.07
CA MET A 55 2.83 36.36 -14.30
C MET A 55 2.90 37.61 -15.20
N LYS A 56 1.90 38.47 -15.07
CA LYS A 56 1.87 39.76 -15.76
C LYS A 56 2.91 40.73 -15.20
N ASP A 57 2.95 40.83 -13.87
CA ASP A 57 3.93 41.62 -13.13
C ASP A 57 4.79 40.69 -12.28
N ALA A 58 6.07 40.59 -12.63
CA ALA A 58 7.04 39.70 -11.96
C ALA A 58 7.32 40.09 -10.49
N ALA A 59 6.93 41.27 -10.04
CA ALA A 59 7.09 41.75 -8.65
C ALA A 59 5.93 41.37 -7.73
N ARG A 60 4.81 40.91 -8.27
CA ARG A 60 3.59 40.57 -7.52
C ARG A 60 3.30 39.06 -7.57
N ASN A 61 2.62 38.57 -6.54
CA ASN A 61 2.10 37.19 -6.57
C ASN A 61 1.05 37.04 -7.69
N CYS A 62 1.06 35.92 -8.36
CA CYS A 62 -0.04 35.46 -9.18
C CYS A 62 -0.93 34.56 -8.32
N THR A 63 -2.22 34.85 -8.24
CA THR A 63 -3.18 34.07 -7.45
C THR A 63 -4.37 33.68 -8.32
N VAL A 64 -4.69 32.39 -8.32
CA VAL A 64 -5.92 31.86 -8.91
C VAL A 64 -6.70 31.18 -7.81
N GLU A 65 -7.94 31.54 -7.65
CA GLU A 65 -8.84 31.05 -6.62
C GLU A 65 -10.16 30.62 -7.24
N GLY A 66 -10.63 29.43 -6.90
CA GLY A 66 -11.94 28.91 -7.28
C GLY A 66 -12.74 28.52 -6.05
N THR A 67 -13.92 29.07 -5.88
CA THR A 67 -14.87 28.69 -4.82
C THR A 67 -15.88 27.71 -5.38
N PHE A 68 -15.97 26.55 -4.75
CA PHE A 68 -16.81 25.41 -5.17
C PHE A 68 -17.90 25.15 -4.14
N ASP A 69 -19.10 24.90 -4.63
CA ASP A 69 -20.21 24.36 -3.86
C ASP A 69 -20.12 22.82 -3.90
N LEU A 70 -19.88 22.21 -2.74
CA LEU A 70 -19.76 20.77 -2.53
C LEU A 70 -21.03 20.15 -1.91
N ALA A 71 -22.08 20.92 -1.70
CA ALA A 71 -23.31 20.41 -1.11
C ALA A 71 -23.85 19.20 -1.92
N GLY A 72 -24.02 18.05 -1.24
CA GLY A 72 -24.47 16.80 -1.86
C GLY A 72 -23.39 16.01 -2.61
N SER A 73 -22.11 16.40 -2.51
CA SER A 73 -21.00 15.59 -3.02
C SER A 73 -20.58 14.54 -1.99
N SER A 74 -20.04 13.40 -2.44
CA SER A 74 -19.50 12.34 -1.57
C SER A 74 -17.98 12.53 -1.33
N LEU A 75 -17.57 13.78 -1.03
CA LEU A 75 -16.15 14.13 -0.87
C LEU A 75 -15.65 14.12 0.58
N GLU A 76 -16.54 13.91 1.57
CA GLU A 76 -16.19 13.89 2.99
C GLU A 76 -15.05 12.90 3.29
N ALA A 77 -15.06 11.73 2.64
CA ALA A 77 -14.01 10.72 2.81
C ALA A 77 -12.64 11.25 2.35
N PHE A 78 -12.60 11.94 1.20
CA PHE A 78 -11.36 12.56 0.70
C PHE A 78 -10.78 13.58 1.67
N PHE A 79 -11.64 14.43 2.25
CA PHE A 79 -11.20 15.44 3.22
C PHE A 79 -10.64 14.78 4.48
N ALA A 80 -11.32 13.77 5.01
CA ALA A 80 -10.86 13.01 6.18
C ALA A 80 -9.54 12.26 5.95
N GLU A 81 -9.37 11.62 4.79
CA GLU A 81 -8.14 10.91 4.41
C GLU A 81 -6.93 11.83 4.24
N ASN A 82 -7.17 13.13 3.97
CA ASN A 82 -6.11 14.11 3.75
C ASN A 82 -5.94 15.09 4.93
N ASP A 83 -6.54 14.83 6.08
CA ASP A 83 -6.52 15.69 7.28
C ASP A 83 -6.99 17.13 6.98
N LEU A 84 -8.05 17.27 6.17
CA LEU A 84 -8.67 18.53 5.79
C LEU A 84 -10.08 18.64 6.35
N ASP A 85 -10.49 19.84 6.75
CA ASP A 85 -11.86 20.11 7.18
C ASP A 85 -12.80 20.22 5.97
N TYR A 86 -13.85 19.40 5.94
CA TYR A 86 -14.89 19.49 4.93
C TYR A 86 -15.79 20.72 5.17
N ALA A 87 -15.96 21.51 4.14
CA ALA A 87 -16.91 22.62 4.13
C ALA A 87 -17.80 22.54 2.88
N PRO A 88 -19.14 22.76 2.99
CA PRO A 88 -20.03 22.78 1.83
C PRO A 88 -19.62 23.81 0.76
N GLU A 89 -19.04 24.94 1.18
CA GLU A 89 -18.36 25.89 0.30
C GLU A 89 -16.86 25.74 0.52
N THR A 90 -16.15 25.29 -0.51
CA THR A 90 -14.71 25.00 -0.45
C THR A 90 -13.97 25.83 -1.48
N THR A 91 -12.89 26.46 -1.04
CA THR A 91 -12.03 27.28 -1.88
C THR A 91 -10.73 26.57 -2.20
N LEU A 92 -10.40 26.45 -3.49
CA LEU A 92 -9.11 26.02 -3.99
C LEU A 92 -8.29 27.24 -4.41
N THR A 93 -7.08 27.38 -3.89
CA THR A 93 -6.19 28.51 -4.22
C THR A 93 -4.85 28.01 -4.72
N ARG A 94 -4.41 28.58 -5.84
CA ARG A 94 -3.08 28.42 -6.39
C ARG A 94 -2.35 29.75 -6.40
N MET A 95 -1.23 29.82 -5.68
CA MET A 95 -0.40 31.02 -5.60
C MET A 95 0.99 30.75 -6.17
N ILE A 96 1.47 31.65 -7.04
CA ILE A 96 2.83 31.63 -7.59
C ILE A 96 3.51 32.95 -7.14
N THR A 97 4.64 32.80 -6.44
CA THR A 97 5.38 33.95 -5.93
C THR A 97 6.36 34.50 -6.99
N PRO A 98 6.84 35.77 -6.85
CA PRO A 98 7.86 36.34 -7.71
C PRO A 98 9.14 35.50 -7.82
N ALA A 99 9.46 34.70 -6.79
CA ALA A 99 10.59 33.78 -6.79
C ALA A 99 10.32 32.45 -7.55
N GLY A 100 9.17 32.33 -8.24
CA GLY A 100 8.77 31.13 -8.97
C GLY A 100 8.29 29.98 -8.09
N LYS A 101 8.22 30.14 -6.76
CA LYS A 101 7.69 29.12 -5.85
C LYS A 101 6.16 29.09 -5.97
N SER A 102 5.64 27.87 -6.10
CA SER A 102 4.21 27.61 -6.21
C SER A 102 3.67 26.98 -4.94
N ARG A 103 2.54 27.48 -4.45
CA ARG A 103 1.83 27.00 -3.26
C ARG A 103 0.38 26.68 -3.61
N ALA A 104 -0.17 25.69 -2.96
CA ALA A 104 -1.56 25.26 -3.10
C ALA A 104 -2.25 25.30 -1.74
N PHE A 105 -3.54 25.68 -1.73
CA PHE A 105 -4.34 25.74 -0.52
C PHE A 105 -5.73 25.20 -0.78
N VAL A 106 -6.33 24.59 0.24
CA VAL A 106 -7.75 24.21 0.32
C VAL A 106 -8.30 24.85 1.59
N ASN A 107 -9.31 25.72 1.47
CA ASN A 107 -9.87 26.50 2.60
C ASN A 107 -8.76 27.18 3.43
N ASP A 108 -7.81 27.86 2.76
CA ASP A 108 -6.64 28.52 3.36
C ASP A 108 -5.62 27.58 4.03
N VAL A 109 -5.86 26.28 4.08
CA VAL A 109 -4.91 25.29 4.60
C VAL A 109 -3.92 24.93 3.50
N PRO A 110 -2.60 25.01 3.73
CA PRO A 110 -1.59 24.61 2.76
C PRO A 110 -1.66 23.12 2.46
N VAL A 111 -1.70 22.74 1.17
CA VAL A 111 -1.75 21.34 0.74
C VAL A 111 -0.65 21.03 -0.27
N GLN A 112 -0.36 19.74 -0.45
CA GLN A 112 0.52 19.30 -1.52
C GLN A 112 -0.17 19.43 -2.88
N LEU A 113 0.63 19.66 -3.94
CA LEU A 113 0.11 19.77 -5.29
C LEU A 113 -0.64 18.51 -5.77
N ALA A 114 -0.26 17.35 -5.26
CA ALA A 114 -0.94 16.10 -5.56
C ALA A 114 -2.38 16.08 -5.00
N GLN A 115 -2.58 16.55 -3.76
CA GLN A 115 -3.89 16.65 -3.12
C GLN A 115 -4.79 17.67 -3.84
N LEU A 116 -4.24 18.85 -4.20
CA LEU A 116 -4.98 19.83 -5.00
C LEU A 116 -5.41 19.26 -6.35
N ARG A 117 -4.51 18.53 -7.03
CA ARG A 117 -4.80 17.90 -8.33
C ARG A 117 -5.89 16.84 -8.21
N GLU A 118 -5.82 16.02 -7.20
CA GLU A 118 -6.82 14.96 -6.97
C GLU A 118 -8.19 15.55 -6.67
N LEU A 119 -8.27 16.53 -5.77
CA LEU A 119 -9.52 17.22 -5.46
C LEU A 119 -10.05 17.98 -6.68
N GLY A 120 -9.19 18.71 -7.38
CA GLY A 120 -9.55 19.45 -8.59
C GLY A 120 -10.14 18.55 -9.68
N ALA A 121 -9.55 17.37 -9.90
CA ALA A 121 -10.05 16.41 -10.89
C ALA A 121 -11.43 15.82 -10.53
N ARG A 122 -11.80 15.82 -9.25
CA ARG A 122 -13.16 15.42 -8.80
C ARG A 122 -14.19 16.55 -8.90
N LEU A 123 -13.74 17.80 -9.05
CA LEU A 123 -14.60 18.98 -9.07
C LEU A 123 -14.79 19.59 -10.45
N LEU A 124 -13.79 19.51 -11.29
CA LEU A 124 -13.74 20.24 -12.55
C LEU A 124 -13.06 19.40 -13.64
N ASP A 125 -13.71 19.24 -14.76
CA ASP A 125 -13.15 18.64 -15.97
C ASP A 125 -13.04 19.68 -17.08
N ILE A 126 -11.85 19.88 -17.64
CA ILE A 126 -11.62 20.84 -18.73
C ILE A 126 -11.43 20.02 -20.02
N HIS A 127 -12.26 20.27 -21.02
CA HIS A 127 -12.11 19.71 -22.35
C HIS A 127 -11.57 20.78 -23.31
N SER A 128 -10.31 20.61 -23.73
CA SER A 128 -9.65 21.49 -24.70
C SER A 128 -9.02 20.66 -25.83
N GLN A 129 -8.72 21.30 -26.96
CA GLN A 129 -8.10 20.66 -28.14
C GLN A 129 -6.77 19.92 -27.81
N HIS A 130 -6.11 20.26 -26.71
CA HIS A 130 -4.83 19.67 -26.31
C HIS A 130 -4.96 18.50 -25.32
N GLN A 131 -6.18 18.17 -24.85
CA GLN A 131 -6.40 17.08 -23.87
C GLN A 131 -6.92 15.79 -24.49
N ASN A 132 -6.51 15.44 -25.71
CA ASN A 132 -6.76 14.14 -26.34
C ASN A 132 -6.20 12.94 -25.53
N LEU A 133 -5.40 13.21 -24.49
CA LEU A 133 -4.79 12.21 -23.60
C LEU A 133 -5.80 11.43 -22.74
N ILE A 134 -6.97 12.00 -22.44
CA ILE A 134 -7.96 11.32 -21.58
C ILE A 134 -8.57 10.10 -22.30
N LEU A 135 -8.93 10.24 -23.59
CA LEU A 135 -9.43 9.11 -24.39
C LEU A 135 -8.39 8.04 -24.65
N SER A 136 -7.10 8.41 -24.64
CA SER A 136 -6.01 7.45 -24.78
C SER A 136 -5.79 6.60 -23.54
N SER A 137 -6.28 7.04 -22.38
CA SER A 137 -6.19 6.28 -21.14
C SER A 137 -7.12 5.07 -21.16
N GLU A 138 -6.55 3.88 -20.97
CA GLU A 138 -7.33 2.65 -20.82
C GLU A 138 -8.22 2.70 -19.57
N GLU A 139 -7.73 3.36 -18.52
CA GLU A 139 -8.47 3.57 -17.27
C GLU A 139 -9.76 4.35 -17.51
N PHE A 140 -9.70 5.42 -18.31
CA PHE A 140 -10.90 6.19 -18.67
C PHE A 140 -11.90 5.36 -19.46
N ARG A 141 -11.45 4.61 -20.51
CA ARG A 141 -12.34 3.80 -21.34
C ARG A 141 -13.03 2.70 -20.53
N THR A 142 -12.28 2.04 -19.65
CA THR A 142 -12.81 1.00 -18.76
C THR A 142 -13.80 1.60 -17.77
N SER A 143 -13.45 2.72 -17.12
CA SER A 143 -14.33 3.43 -16.18
C SER A 143 -15.62 3.93 -16.85
N ALA A 144 -15.52 4.47 -18.06
CA ALA A 144 -16.68 4.90 -18.83
C ALA A 144 -17.66 3.75 -19.11
N LEU A 145 -17.13 2.61 -19.54
CA LEU A 145 -17.94 1.41 -19.78
C LEU A 145 -18.55 0.86 -18.50
N ASP A 146 -17.77 0.80 -17.42
CA ASP A 146 -18.24 0.34 -16.10
C ASP A 146 -19.31 1.27 -15.50
N THR A 147 -19.20 2.56 -15.73
CA THR A 147 -20.25 3.55 -15.35
C THR A 147 -21.57 3.26 -16.07
N VAL A 148 -21.52 2.98 -17.37
CA VAL A 148 -22.72 2.63 -18.14
C VAL A 148 -23.26 1.26 -17.74
N ALA A 149 -22.39 0.31 -17.42
CA ALA A 149 -22.74 -1.02 -16.93
C ALA A 149 -23.26 -1.04 -15.48
N ALA A 150 -23.16 0.09 -14.75
CA ALA A 150 -23.46 0.21 -13.32
C ALA A 150 -22.67 -0.79 -12.46
N ASN A 151 -21.40 -0.99 -12.77
CA ASN A 151 -20.51 -1.97 -12.14
C ASN A 151 -19.92 -1.54 -10.78
N GLY A 152 -20.31 -0.41 -10.19
CA GLY A 152 -19.67 0.15 -8.99
C GLY A 152 -19.50 -0.83 -7.83
N GLU A 153 -20.59 -1.53 -7.45
CA GLU A 153 -20.53 -2.53 -6.38
C GLU A 153 -19.67 -3.74 -6.76
N LEU A 154 -19.78 -4.21 -8.00
CA LEU A 154 -19.02 -5.35 -8.49
C LEU A 154 -17.52 -5.05 -8.57
N LEU A 155 -17.17 -3.81 -8.93
CA LEU A 155 -15.78 -3.33 -8.94
C LEU A 155 -15.21 -3.27 -7.52
N THR A 156 -15.99 -2.81 -6.54
CA THR A 156 -15.56 -2.81 -5.13
C THR A 156 -15.29 -4.22 -4.63
N GLN A 157 -16.18 -5.17 -4.91
CA GLN A 157 -15.98 -6.58 -4.57
C GLN A 157 -14.75 -7.18 -5.26
N TYR A 158 -14.57 -6.88 -6.55
CA TYR A 158 -13.41 -7.33 -7.32
C TYR A 158 -12.11 -6.77 -6.78
N ALA A 159 -12.04 -5.47 -6.51
CA ALA A 159 -10.85 -4.80 -5.99
C ALA A 159 -10.39 -5.39 -4.65
N ALA A 160 -11.34 -5.67 -3.75
CA ALA A 160 -11.05 -6.32 -2.47
C ALA A 160 -10.46 -7.73 -2.65
N GLN A 161 -11.02 -8.54 -3.57
CA GLN A 161 -10.50 -9.89 -3.85
C GLN A 161 -9.16 -9.86 -4.58
N TYR A 162 -8.97 -8.93 -5.49
CA TYR A 162 -7.69 -8.75 -6.19
C TYR A 162 -6.56 -8.30 -5.26
N ALA A 163 -6.86 -7.41 -4.31
CA ALA A 163 -5.91 -7.02 -3.27
C ALA A 163 -5.51 -8.23 -2.40
N ARG A 164 -6.50 -9.06 -1.99
CA ARG A 164 -6.24 -10.29 -1.24
C ARG A 164 -5.38 -11.29 -2.04
N LEU A 165 -5.68 -11.48 -3.32
CA LEU A 165 -4.91 -12.34 -4.22
C LEU A 165 -3.44 -11.87 -4.31
N THR A 166 -3.23 -10.57 -4.48
CA THR A 166 -1.90 -9.98 -4.58
C THR A 166 -1.11 -10.15 -3.29
N GLU A 167 -1.75 -9.96 -2.13
CA GLU A 167 -1.13 -10.16 -0.83
C GLU A 167 -0.75 -11.63 -0.58
N LEU A 168 -1.63 -12.58 -0.93
CA LEU A 168 -1.34 -14.01 -0.81
C LEU A 168 -0.19 -14.44 -1.73
N ARG A 169 -0.11 -13.90 -2.95
CA ARG A 169 1.04 -14.14 -3.86
C ARG A 169 2.35 -13.65 -3.24
N ARG A 170 2.34 -12.47 -2.64
CA ARG A 170 3.51 -11.90 -1.97
C ARG A 170 3.92 -12.75 -0.76
N ARG A 171 2.95 -13.15 0.07
CA ARG A 171 3.20 -14.00 1.25
C ARG A 171 3.78 -15.35 0.86
N LEU A 172 3.20 -16.02 -0.13
CA LEU A 172 3.70 -17.30 -0.62
C LEU A 172 5.12 -17.21 -1.17
N ALA A 173 5.44 -16.14 -1.90
CA ALA A 173 6.81 -15.92 -2.39
C ALA A 173 7.81 -15.77 -1.25
N ALA A 174 7.47 -15.01 -0.20
CA ALA A 174 8.31 -14.85 0.98
C ALA A 174 8.52 -16.17 1.74
N LEU A 175 7.44 -16.95 1.98
CA LEU A 175 7.53 -18.26 2.63
C LEU A 175 8.41 -19.23 1.85
N ARG A 176 8.30 -19.26 0.52
CA ARG A 176 9.13 -20.11 -0.34
C ARG A 176 10.60 -19.71 -0.32
N GLU A 177 10.90 -18.42 -0.27
CA GLU A 177 12.27 -17.92 -0.14
C GLU A 177 12.88 -18.29 1.21
N GLU A 178 12.13 -18.13 2.30
CA GLU A 178 12.55 -18.52 3.65
C GLU A 178 12.79 -20.04 3.75
N ALA A 179 11.86 -20.85 3.24
CA ALA A 179 12.00 -22.30 3.18
C ALA A 179 13.20 -22.74 2.33
N ALA A 180 13.46 -22.09 1.20
CA ALA A 180 14.61 -22.42 0.35
C ALA A 180 15.95 -22.13 1.04
N ASN A 181 16.01 -21.09 1.87
CA ASN A 181 17.19 -20.80 2.68
C ASN A 181 17.36 -21.84 3.82
N GLY A 182 16.29 -22.23 4.50
CA GLY A 182 16.32 -23.25 5.55
C GLY A 182 16.72 -24.64 5.03
N ARG A 183 16.23 -25.07 3.86
CA ARG A 183 16.53 -26.39 3.28
C ARG A 183 17.99 -26.60 2.91
N ARG A 184 18.79 -25.56 2.74
CA ARG A 184 20.24 -25.71 2.46
C ARG A 184 20.97 -26.39 3.61
N ASP A 185 20.51 -26.21 4.82
CA ASP A 185 21.15 -26.74 6.03
C ASP A 185 20.39 -27.95 6.61
N GLU A 186 19.29 -28.40 5.98
CA GLU A 186 18.41 -29.43 6.54
C GLU A 186 19.14 -30.77 6.76
N GLU A 187 19.91 -31.27 5.76
CA GLU A 187 20.65 -32.52 5.88
C GLU A 187 21.69 -32.46 6.98
N TRP A 188 22.38 -31.31 7.10
CA TRP A 188 23.36 -31.09 8.15
C TRP A 188 22.71 -31.00 9.54
N LEU A 189 21.60 -30.30 9.68
CA LEU A 189 20.83 -30.19 10.91
C LEU A 189 20.29 -31.56 11.35
N ARG A 190 19.79 -32.36 10.40
CA ARG A 190 19.29 -33.70 10.66
C ARG A 190 20.42 -34.61 11.17
N PHE A 191 21.56 -34.62 10.48
CA PHE A 191 22.73 -35.39 10.89
C PHE A 191 23.20 -35.02 12.30
N GLN A 192 23.32 -33.73 12.60
CA GLN A 192 23.74 -33.28 13.94
C GLN A 192 22.72 -33.64 15.02
N THR A 193 21.43 -33.46 14.74
CA THR A 193 20.38 -33.81 15.69
C THR A 193 20.37 -35.32 16.00
N GLU A 194 20.51 -36.17 14.99
CA GLU A 194 20.56 -37.63 15.17
C GLU A 194 21.80 -38.04 15.95
N GLU A 195 22.98 -37.51 15.62
CA GLU A 195 24.23 -37.82 16.31
C GLU A 195 24.17 -37.46 17.79
N LEU A 196 23.78 -36.23 18.11
CA LEU A 196 23.72 -35.76 19.50
C LEU A 196 22.56 -36.37 20.28
N THR A 197 21.48 -36.79 19.61
CA THR A 197 20.37 -37.52 20.25
C THR A 197 20.80 -38.95 20.57
N SER A 198 21.47 -39.65 19.63
CA SER A 198 21.95 -41.03 19.83
C SER A 198 23.05 -41.13 20.87
N ALA A 199 23.79 -40.03 21.07
CA ALA A 199 24.81 -39.92 22.13
C ALA A 199 24.23 -39.98 23.56
N ASN A 200 22.91 -39.76 23.72
CA ASN A 200 22.20 -39.84 24.99
C ASN A 200 22.87 -39.04 26.13
N LEU A 201 23.18 -37.80 25.84
CA LEU A 201 23.89 -36.87 26.74
C LEU A 201 23.07 -36.55 28.00
N ARG A 202 23.74 -36.51 29.15
CA ARG A 202 23.13 -36.12 30.43
C ARG A 202 23.92 -34.95 31.03
N PRO A 203 23.23 -33.93 31.63
CA PRO A 203 23.92 -32.85 32.32
C PRO A 203 24.75 -33.35 33.48
N GLY A 204 25.99 -32.90 33.62
CA GLY A 204 26.91 -33.27 34.69
C GLY A 204 27.61 -34.62 34.53
N GLU A 205 27.32 -35.33 33.42
CA GLU A 205 27.84 -36.67 33.17
C GLU A 205 29.36 -36.72 33.12
N GLN A 206 30.01 -35.71 32.54
CA GLN A 206 31.46 -35.68 32.45
C GLN A 206 32.11 -35.60 33.84
N ALA A 207 31.64 -34.72 34.70
CA ALA A 207 32.19 -34.56 36.06
C ALA A 207 32.00 -35.81 36.89
N GLU A 208 30.83 -36.47 36.79
CA GLU A 208 30.56 -37.76 37.42
C GLU A 208 31.52 -38.84 36.97
N LEU A 209 31.77 -38.93 35.66
CA LEU A 209 32.69 -39.93 35.07
C LEU A 209 34.15 -39.65 35.45
N GLU A 210 34.59 -38.40 35.47
CA GLU A 210 35.94 -37.99 35.88
C GLU A 210 36.19 -38.34 37.35
N GLU A 211 35.22 -38.08 38.24
CA GLU A 211 35.30 -38.45 39.66
C GLU A 211 35.34 -39.97 39.84
N GLU A 212 34.46 -40.72 39.14
CA GLU A 212 34.44 -42.18 39.20
C GLU A 212 35.74 -42.78 38.66
N LEU A 213 36.28 -42.28 37.55
CA LEU A 213 37.56 -42.70 36.98
C LEU A 213 38.72 -42.45 37.95
N ALA A 214 38.77 -41.27 38.58
CA ALA A 214 39.82 -40.95 39.54
C ALA A 214 39.84 -41.94 40.73
N VAL A 215 38.67 -42.41 41.18
CA VAL A 215 38.57 -43.43 42.24
C VAL A 215 38.98 -44.78 41.72
N LEU A 216 38.50 -45.22 40.56
CA LEU A 216 38.80 -46.55 39.99
C LEU A 216 40.28 -46.71 39.60
N GLU A 217 40.92 -45.70 39.02
CA GLU A 217 42.34 -45.69 38.67
C GLU A 217 43.27 -45.76 39.89
N ASN A 218 42.84 -45.26 41.04
CA ASN A 218 43.61 -45.25 42.24
C ASN A 218 43.11 -46.24 43.32
N ALA A 219 42.21 -47.18 42.92
CA ALA A 219 41.56 -48.09 43.84
C ALA A 219 42.58 -48.89 44.69
N ASP A 220 43.64 -49.43 44.07
CA ASP A 220 44.69 -50.16 44.76
C ASP A 220 45.42 -49.29 45.82
N ARG A 221 45.81 -48.06 45.45
CA ARG A 221 46.51 -47.14 46.34
C ARG A 221 45.61 -46.64 47.49
N ILE A 222 44.33 -46.39 47.19
CA ILE A 222 43.36 -46.03 48.21
C ILE A 222 43.11 -47.20 49.16
N GLY A 223 42.98 -48.39 48.66
CA GLY A 223 42.81 -49.62 49.43
C GLY A 223 44.00 -49.90 50.34
N GLU A 224 45.25 -49.79 49.84
CA GLU A 224 46.47 -49.92 50.63
C GLU A 224 46.53 -48.86 51.78
N ALA A 225 46.20 -47.58 51.48
CA ALA A 225 46.21 -46.51 52.49
C ALA A 225 45.16 -46.76 53.58
N LEU A 226 43.92 -47.13 53.18
CA LEU A 226 42.84 -47.42 54.15
C LEU A 226 43.12 -48.65 54.99
N THR A 227 43.71 -49.70 54.37
CA THR A 227 44.13 -50.89 55.07
C THR A 227 45.23 -50.59 56.05
N SER A 228 46.21 -49.76 55.69
CA SER A 228 47.28 -49.31 56.60
C SER A 228 46.71 -48.51 57.77
N LEU A 229 45.77 -47.60 57.55
CA LEU A 229 45.06 -46.86 58.57
C LEU A 229 44.35 -47.82 59.59
N ARG A 230 43.57 -48.75 59.04
CA ARG A 230 42.86 -49.75 59.86
C ARG A 230 43.80 -50.59 60.69
N ASN A 231 44.86 -51.05 60.09
CA ASN A 231 45.90 -51.82 60.86
C ASN A 231 46.54 -51.01 61.96
N ALA A 232 46.79 -49.72 61.71
CA ALA A 232 47.34 -48.83 62.77
C ALA A 232 46.35 -48.60 63.94
N LEU A 233 45.05 -48.53 63.61
CA LEU A 233 44.02 -48.27 64.64
C LEU A 233 43.61 -49.57 65.38
N ASP A 234 43.47 -50.71 64.72
CA ASP A 234 42.77 -51.91 65.21
C ASP A 234 43.66 -53.17 65.23
N ALA A 235 45.01 -53.04 65.10
CA ALA A 235 45.90 -54.19 65.30
C ALA A 235 45.75 -54.73 66.70
N ASP A 236 45.67 -56.07 66.81
CA ASP A 236 45.53 -56.75 68.15
C ASP A 236 46.28 -55.96 69.22
N GLU A 237 46.70 -56.39 70.27
CA GLU A 237 47.31 -55.72 71.42
C GLU A 237 48.17 -54.47 71.12
N THR A 238 48.56 -54.18 69.86
CA THR A 238 49.46 -53.04 69.49
C THR A 238 48.72 -51.89 68.81
N GLY A 239 47.46 -52.03 68.49
CA GLY A 239 46.67 -50.98 67.83
C GLY A 239 46.36 -49.78 68.75
N VAL A 240 46.22 -48.60 68.14
CA VAL A 240 45.99 -47.33 68.94
C VAL A 240 44.73 -47.46 69.79
N LEU A 241 43.65 -48.07 69.25
CA LEU A 241 42.40 -48.29 69.98
C LEU A 241 42.62 -49.15 71.27
N ALA A 242 43.37 -50.21 71.17
CA ALA A 242 43.71 -51.07 72.33
C ALA A 242 44.58 -50.35 73.36
N GLN A 243 45.62 -49.64 72.92
CA GLN A 243 46.51 -48.88 73.79
C GLN A 243 45.78 -47.75 74.55
N LEU A 244 44.95 -46.98 73.83
CA LEU A 244 44.18 -45.90 74.48
C LEU A 244 43.12 -46.44 75.45
N LYS A 245 42.53 -47.62 75.13
CA LYS A 245 41.58 -48.29 76.01
C LYS A 245 42.22 -48.79 77.26
N ASN A 246 43.42 -49.36 77.16
CA ASN A 246 44.21 -49.77 78.32
C ASN A 246 44.58 -48.53 79.21
N SER A 247 45.02 -47.45 78.57
CA SER A 247 45.31 -46.20 79.27
C SER A 247 44.09 -45.58 79.99
N GLU A 248 42.89 -45.62 79.28
CA GLU A 248 41.63 -45.22 79.92
C GLU A 248 41.32 -46.05 81.15
N ASN A 249 41.49 -47.37 81.08
CA ASN A 249 41.28 -48.26 82.22
C ASN A 249 42.24 -47.98 83.40
N GLU A 250 43.54 -47.79 83.14
CA GLU A 250 44.51 -47.44 84.11
C GLU A 250 44.17 -46.12 84.81
N LEU A 251 43.83 -45.09 84.10
CA LEU A 251 43.40 -43.81 84.63
C LEU A 251 42.14 -43.93 85.49
N ASN A 252 41.18 -44.77 85.08
CA ASN A 252 39.98 -45.03 85.85
C ASN A 252 40.30 -45.76 87.14
N HIS A 253 41.32 -46.62 87.25
CA HIS A 253 41.76 -47.30 88.48
C HIS A 253 42.36 -46.34 89.51
N ILE A 254 43.13 -45.32 89.07
CA ILE A 254 43.76 -44.35 89.95
C ILE A 254 42.86 -43.14 90.29
N ARG A 255 41.65 -43.04 89.70
CA ARG A 255 40.72 -41.93 89.87
C ARG A 255 40.35 -41.63 91.30
N SER A 256 40.30 -42.68 92.18
CA SER A 256 40.04 -42.50 93.64
C SER A 256 41.15 -41.81 94.36
N HIS A 257 42.39 -41.88 93.89
CA HIS A 257 43.57 -41.29 94.52
C HIS A 257 44.03 -39.99 93.83
N TYR A 258 43.65 -39.78 92.59
CA TYR A 258 43.97 -38.60 91.77
C TYR A 258 42.78 -38.14 90.91
N PRO A 259 41.94 -37.22 91.41
CA PRO A 259 40.70 -36.84 90.79
C PRO A 259 40.84 -36.33 89.35
N ALA A 260 41.94 -35.62 89.01
CA ALA A 260 42.21 -35.18 87.65
C ALA A 260 42.34 -36.34 86.61
N ALA A 261 42.62 -37.59 87.02
CA ALA A 261 42.66 -38.74 86.17
C ALA A 261 41.31 -39.04 85.56
N GLY A 262 40.19 -38.70 86.21
CA GLY A 262 38.84 -38.81 85.65
C GLY A 262 38.57 -37.90 84.45
N GLU A 263 39.14 -36.70 84.49
CA GLU A 263 39.06 -35.80 83.34
C GLU A 263 39.83 -36.34 82.13
N TYR A 264 41.06 -36.83 82.35
CA TYR A 264 41.89 -37.44 81.33
C TYR A 264 41.22 -38.71 80.72
N ALA A 265 40.66 -39.56 81.58
CA ALA A 265 39.91 -40.72 81.13
C ALA A 265 38.71 -40.37 80.29
N GLY A 266 37.95 -39.29 80.67
CA GLY A 266 36.81 -38.78 79.84
C GLY A 266 37.24 -38.28 78.46
N ARG A 267 38.36 -37.57 78.41
CA ARG A 267 38.92 -37.09 77.12
C ARG A 267 39.40 -38.22 76.26
N LEU A 268 40.08 -39.25 76.81
CA LEU A 268 40.49 -40.44 76.06
C LEU A 268 39.30 -41.23 75.54
N ARG A 269 38.21 -41.33 76.31
CA ARG A 269 36.98 -41.95 75.85
C ARG A 269 36.41 -41.24 74.61
N SER A 270 36.36 -39.91 74.63
CA SER A 270 35.90 -39.16 73.46
C SER A 270 36.77 -39.40 72.22
N VAL A 271 38.11 -39.43 72.40
CA VAL A 271 39.03 -39.75 71.28
C VAL A 271 38.83 -41.21 70.77
N LEU A 272 38.62 -42.17 71.71
CA LEU A 272 38.36 -43.54 71.35
C LEU A 272 37.10 -43.72 70.49
N GLU A 273 36.02 -43.01 70.85
CA GLU A 273 34.77 -43.06 70.03
C GLU A 273 35.01 -42.46 68.66
N GLU A 274 35.70 -41.35 68.52
CA GLU A 274 36.04 -40.72 67.23
C GLU A 274 36.91 -41.64 66.37
N LEU A 275 37.97 -42.27 66.97
CA LEU A 275 38.85 -43.19 66.25
C LEU A 275 38.11 -44.48 65.81
N LYS A 276 37.15 -44.97 66.59
CA LYS A 276 36.29 -46.10 66.19
C LYS A 276 35.41 -45.71 64.99
N ASP A 277 34.84 -44.52 64.99
CA ASP A 277 34.04 -44.04 63.88
C ASP A 277 34.87 -43.90 62.60
N ILE A 278 36.08 -43.32 62.73
CA ILE A 278 37.04 -43.27 61.61
C ILE A 278 37.39 -44.67 61.12
N ASN A 279 37.65 -45.66 61.99
CA ASN A 279 37.95 -47.04 61.60
C ASN A 279 36.76 -47.72 60.92
N GLY A 280 35.56 -47.51 61.42
CA GLY A 280 34.32 -47.97 60.83
C GLY A 280 34.10 -47.42 59.42
N SER A 281 34.31 -46.11 59.30
CA SER A 281 34.19 -45.42 57.99
C SER A 281 35.24 -45.92 56.99
N ALA A 282 36.49 -46.12 57.43
CA ALA A 282 37.57 -46.67 56.60
C ALA A 282 37.27 -48.12 56.17
N ALA A 283 36.69 -48.93 57.07
CA ALA A 283 36.28 -50.32 56.75
C ALA A 283 35.19 -50.33 55.67
N ALA A 284 34.15 -49.51 55.84
CA ALA A 284 33.08 -49.37 54.87
C ALA A 284 33.56 -48.82 53.50
N ALA A 285 34.56 -47.95 53.51
CA ALA A 285 35.19 -47.48 52.29
C ALA A 285 36.01 -48.58 51.59
N CYS A 286 36.77 -49.40 52.31
CA CYS A 286 37.50 -50.53 51.76
C CYS A 286 36.56 -51.59 51.09
N GLU A 287 35.39 -51.85 51.70
CA GLU A 287 34.41 -52.80 51.13
C GLU A 287 33.75 -52.27 49.86
N ARG A 288 33.71 -50.95 49.66
CA ARG A 288 33.17 -50.33 48.42
C ARG A 288 34.21 -50.14 47.32
N LEU A 289 35.50 -50.25 47.66
CA LEU A 289 36.59 -50.19 46.71
C LEU A 289 36.71 -51.55 45.98
N ASP A 290 35.85 -51.71 44.94
CA ASP A 290 35.99 -52.84 44.02
C ASP A 290 36.85 -52.36 42.85
N ALA A 291 37.99 -52.98 42.64
CA ALA A 291 38.78 -52.78 41.43
C ALA A 291 38.08 -53.52 40.28
N ASP A 292 37.08 -52.87 39.65
CA ASP A 292 36.33 -53.36 38.53
C ASP A 292 36.94 -52.89 37.19
N PRO A 293 37.78 -53.69 36.53
CA PRO A 293 38.40 -53.33 35.24
C PRO A 293 37.38 -53.12 34.13
N GLU A 294 36.21 -53.78 34.17
CA GLU A 294 35.16 -53.61 33.15
C GLU A 294 34.48 -52.25 33.34
N ARG A 295 34.26 -51.83 34.58
CA ARG A 295 33.68 -50.53 34.91
C ARG A 295 34.62 -49.39 34.52
N LEU A 296 35.92 -49.53 34.83
CA LEU A 296 36.97 -48.58 34.42
C LEU A 296 36.97 -48.38 32.90
N ALA A 297 37.00 -49.50 32.14
CA ALA A 297 37.00 -49.47 30.68
C ALA A 297 35.71 -48.81 30.11
N LYS A 298 34.56 -49.05 30.73
CA LYS A 298 33.29 -48.45 30.33
C LYS A 298 33.24 -46.95 30.59
N CYS A 299 33.70 -46.52 31.77
CA CYS A 299 33.74 -45.09 32.11
C CYS A 299 34.73 -44.34 31.22
N SER A 300 35.93 -44.88 30.97
CA SER A 300 36.91 -44.30 30.07
C SER A 300 36.38 -44.20 28.63
N ALA A 301 35.81 -45.27 28.05
CA ALA A 301 35.24 -45.22 26.71
C ALA A 301 34.08 -44.21 26.58
N ARG A 302 33.30 -44.08 27.66
CA ARG A 302 32.20 -43.07 27.67
C ARG A 302 32.74 -41.66 27.72
N LEU A 303 33.74 -41.39 28.55
CA LEU A 303 34.40 -40.10 28.64
C LEU A 303 35.08 -39.71 27.32
N ASP A 304 35.79 -40.69 26.67
CA ASP A 304 36.38 -40.50 25.35
C ASP A 304 35.32 -40.10 24.30
N THR A 305 34.14 -40.73 24.37
CA THR A 305 33.02 -40.38 23.49
C THR A 305 32.54 -38.95 23.69
N LEU A 306 32.40 -38.51 24.96
CA LEU A 306 31.99 -37.12 25.27
C LEU A 306 33.03 -36.12 24.78
N ILE A 307 34.31 -36.36 25.05
CA ILE A 307 35.44 -35.52 24.63
C ILE A 307 35.50 -35.44 23.08
N ALA A 308 35.33 -36.56 22.39
CA ALA A 308 35.31 -36.59 20.93
C ALA A 308 34.16 -35.75 20.34
N LEU A 309 32.96 -35.82 20.95
CA LEU A 309 31.83 -35.01 20.56
C LEU A 309 32.07 -33.52 20.84
N GLN A 310 32.64 -33.19 22.00
CA GLN A 310 32.99 -31.79 22.33
C GLN A 310 33.99 -31.20 21.35
N GLN A 311 35.04 -31.95 21.01
CA GLN A 311 36.03 -31.53 20.02
C GLN A 311 35.42 -31.36 18.62
N LYS A 312 34.60 -32.32 18.19
CA LYS A 312 33.94 -32.29 16.88
C LYS A 312 33.02 -31.10 16.74
N HIS A 313 32.22 -30.81 17.77
CA HIS A 313 31.23 -29.75 17.76
C HIS A 313 31.74 -28.43 18.36
N ARG A 314 33.01 -28.41 18.82
CA ARG A 314 33.64 -27.25 19.47
C ARG A 314 32.84 -26.75 20.68
N ALA A 315 32.29 -27.66 21.45
CA ALA A 315 31.58 -27.41 22.67
C ALA A 315 32.53 -27.51 23.87
N ALA A 316 32.38 -26.66 24.87
CA ALA A 316 33.21 -26.63 26.06
C ALA A 316 32.85 -27.78 27.02
N ASP A 317 31.58 -28.18 27.06
CA ASP A 317 31.03 -29.18 27.94
C ASP A 317 29.81 -29.90 27.32
N GLU A 318 29.28 -30.88 28.05
CA GLU A 318 28.07 -31.60 27.63
C GLU A 318 26.81 -30.72 27.63
N ALA A 319 26.76 -29.67 28.45
CA ALA A 319 25.63 -28.78 28.46
C ALA A 319 25.54 -27.98 27.17
N GLU A 320 26.69 -27.57 26.63
CA GLU A 320 26.74 -26.92 25.29
C GLU A 320 26.36 -27.88 24.17
N LEU A 321 26.73 -29.18 24.26
CA LEU A 321 26.30 -30.21 23.30
C LEU A 321 24.79 -30.43 23.33
N ILE A 322 24.19 -30.46 24.54
CA ILE A 322 22.74 -30.56 24.72
C ILE A 322 22.03 -29.32 24.13
N ALA A 323 22.54 -28.12 24.44
CA ALA A 323 22.01 -26.89 23.89
C ALA A 323 22.14 -26.81 22.36
N LEU A 324 23.22 -27.37 21.78
CA LEU A 324 23.39 -27.47 20.34
C LEU A 324 22.36 -28.42 19.72
N ARG A 325 22.18 -29.60 20.32
CA ARG A 325 21.15 -30.60 19.91
C ARG A 325 19.76 -29.93 19.86
N ASP A 326 19.40 -29.24 20.94
CA ASP A 326 18.07 -28.64 21.07
C ASP A 326 17.87 -27.50 20.08
N ARG A 327 18.91 -26.70 19.80
CA ARG A 327 18.88 -25.69 18.71
C ARG A 327 18.70 -26.31 17.35
N CYS A 328 19.47 -27.35 17.02
CA CYS A 328 19.35 -28.05 15.72
C CYS A 328 17.97 -28.69 15.56
N ALA A 329 17.43 -29.31 16.61
CA ALA A 329 16.08 -29.88 16.59
C ALA A 329 14.99 -28.83 16.39
N ALA A 330 15.11 -27.66 17.06
CA ALA A 330 14.17 -26.55 16.87
C ALA A 330 14.21 -25.98 15.44
N GLN A 331 15.40 -25.83 14.86
CA GLN A 331 15.55 -25.38 13.47
C GLN A 331 14.96 -26.39 12.48
N LEU A 332 15.16 -27.68 12.70
CA LEU A 332 14.58 -28.73 11.86
C LEU A 332 13.04 -28.75 11.95
N ALA A 333 12.49 -28.57 13.15
CA ALA A 333 11.04 -28.47 13.35
C ALA A 333 10.45 -27.22 12.64
N ALA A 334 11.18 -26.11 12.62
CA ALA A 334 10.76 -24.89 11.91
C ALA A 334 10.70 -25.11 10.38
N ILE A 335 11.62 -25.89 9.80
CA ILE A 335 11.60 -26.24 8.36
C ILE A 335 10.35 -27.08 8.02
N VAL A 336 10.02 -28.07 8.83
CA VAL A 336 8.82 -28.92 8.63
C VAL A 336 7.55 -28.09 8.73
N HIS A 337 7.47 -27.17 9.70
CA HIS A 337 6.32 -26.27 9.87
C HIS A 337 6.16 -25.30 8.68
N SER A 338 7.27 -24.85 8.09
CA SER A 338 7.26 -24.00 6.89
C SER A 338 6.60 -24.68 5.68
N ASP A 339 6.77 -25.99 5.50
CA ASP A 339 6.13 -26.74 4.42
C ASP A 339 4.60 -26.79 4.59
N GLU A 340 4.11 -26.92 5.83
CA GLU A 340 2.68 -26.84 6.13
C GLU A 340 2.10 -25.45 5.88
N GLU A 341 2.83 -24.39 6.26
CA GLU A 341 2.42 -23.01 6.00
C GLU A 341 2.37 -22.70 4.49
N ILE A 342 3.35 -23.19 3.72
CA ILE A 342 3.37 -23.08 2.25
C ILE A 342 2.14 -23.76 1.65
N ALA A 343 1.82 -24.98 2.05
CA ALA A 343 0.65 -25.70 1.55
C ALA A 343 -0.67 -24.98 1.86
N GLN A 344 -0.79 -24.41 3.07
CA GLN A 344 -1.95 -23.60 3.44
C GLN A 344 -2.04 -22.31 2.62
N ALA A 345 -0.90 -21.63 2.39
CA ALA A 345 -0.85 -20.41 1.59
C ALA A 345 -1.18 -20.69 0.11
N GLU A 346 -0.74 -21.83 -0.44
CA GLU A 346 -1.08 -22.29 -1.80
C GLU A 346 -2.58 -22.57 -1.94
N ALA A 347 -3.19 -23.25 -1.00
CA ALA A 347 -4.62 -23.51 -0.99
C ALA A 347 -5.43 -22.20 -0.91
N ALA A 348 -5.03 -21.27 -0.01
CA ALA A 348 -5.67 -19.97 0.11
C ALA A 348 -5.51 -19.11 -1.17
N LEU A 349 -4.33 -19.18 -1.81
CA LEU A 349 -4.07 -18.50 -3.08
C LEU A 349 -4.95 -19.04 -4.21
N SER A 350 -5.09 -20.36 -4.30
CA SER A 350 -5.95 -21.02 -5.29
C SER A 350 -7.41 -20.59 -5.14
N GLU A 351 -7.93 -20.59 -3.92
CA GLU A 351 -9.29 -20.14 -3.62
C GLU A 351 -9.50 -18.65 -3.97
N ALA A 352 -8.54 -17.79 -3.61
CA ALA A 352 -8.60 -16.37 -3.93
C ALA A 352 -8.53 -16.12 -5.44
N ALA A 353 -7.73 -16.88 -6.19
CA ALA A 353 -7.62 -16.80 -7.63
C ALA A 353 -8.93 -17.20 -8.32
N GLU A 354 -9.59 -18.26 -7.87
CA GLU A 354 -10.89 -18.71 -8.40
C GLU A 354 -12.00 -17.67 -8.16
N LYS A 355 -12.06 -17.12 -6.95
CA LYS A 355 -13.01 -16.05 -6.63
C LYS A 355 -12.77 -14.79 -7.46
N THR A 356 -11.51 -14.41 -7.63
CA THR A 356 -11.12 -13.25 -8.46
C THR A 356 -11.49 -13.48 -9.92
N ALA A 357 -11.23 -14.67 -10.47
CA ALA A 357 -11.60 -15.04 -11.83
C ALA A 357 -13.12 -15.00 -12.04
N THR A 358 -13.89 -15.52 -11.07
CA THR A 358 -15.37 -15.48 -11.12
C THR A 358 -15.91 -14.05 -11.18
N LEU A 359 -15.34 -13.13 -10.36
CA LEU A 359 -15.75 -11.73 -10.37
C LEU A 359 -15.30 -11.03 -11.66
N ALA A 360 -14.11 -11.35 -12.19
CA ALA A 360 -13.64 -10.85 -13.49
C ALA A 360 -14.55 -11.28 -14.64
N ASP A 361 -15.03 -12.51 -14.62
CA ASP A 361 -16.00 -13.04 -15.60
C ASP A 361 -17.36 -12.33 -15.52
N ARG A 362 -17.80 -12.02 -14.32
CA ARG A 362 -19.03 -11.22 -14.13
C ARG A 362 -18.86 -9.81 -14.67
N LEU A 363 -17.73 -9.14 -14.40
CA LEU A 363 -17.39 -7.83 -14.96
C LEU A 363 -17.37 -7.87 -16.50
N HIS A 364 -16.73 -8.88 -17.10
CA HIS A 364 -16.71 -9.06 -18.54
C HIS A 364 -18.12 -9.13 -19.13
N LYS A 365 -18.99 -9.98 -18.58
CA LYS A 365 -20.37 -10.15 -19.07
C LYS A 365 -21.21 -8.88 -18.94
N THR A 366 -21.05 -8.12 -17.86
CA THR A 366 -21.78 -6.85 -17.69
C THR A 366 -21.28 -5.79 -18.66
N ARG A 367 -19.97 -5.72 -18.91
CA ARG A 367 -19.34 -4.84 -19.91
C ARG A 367 -19.79 -5.17 -21.34
N GLU A 368 -19.77 -6.46 -21.71
CA GLU A 368 -20.23 -6.93 -23.02
C GLU A 368 -21.69 -6.54 -23.27
N LYS A 369 -22.56 -6.77 -22.27
CA LYS A 369 -23.96 -6.38 -22.36
C LYS A 369 -24.15 -4.86 -22.48
N ALA A 370 -23.36 -4.08 -21.75
CA ALA A 370 -23.44 -2.63 -21.76
C ALA A 370 -22.89 -2.01 -23.05
N ALA A 371 -21.89 -2.64 -23.68
CA ALA A 371 -21.22 -2.14 -24.87
C ALA A 371 -22.19 -1.85 -26.02
N ALA A 372 -23.13 -2.74 -26.31
CA ALA A 372 -24.10 -2.55 -27.36
C ALA A 372 -25.02 -1.33 -27.15
N GLY A 373 -25.45 -1.10 -25.89
CA GLY A 373 -26.25 0.07 -25.53
C GLY A 373 -25.44 1.36 -25.61
N PHE A 374 -24.19 1.31 -25.16
CA PHE A 374 -23.23 2.41 -25.24
C PHE A 374 -22.98 2.83 -26.70
N GLU A 375 -22.64 1.87 -27.57
CA GLU A 375 -22.40 2.11 -28.99
C GLU A 375 -23.61 2.76 -29.67
N LYS A 376 -24.82 2.24 -29.43
CA LYS A 376 -26.07 2.76 -29.96
C LYS A 376 -26.32 4.21 -29.57
N HIS A 377 -26.07 4.55 -28.28
CA HIS A 377 -26.26 5.92 -27.80
C HIS A 377 -25.25 6.88 -28.43
N ILE A 378 -23.97 6.51 -28.48
CA ILE A 378 -22.93 7.32 -29.14
C ILE A 378 -23.26 7.56 -30.62
N LEU A 379 -23.62 6.51 -31.37
CA LEU A 379 -23.97 6.62 -32.79
C LEU A 379 -25.19 7.52 -33.01
N SER A 380 -26.19 7.46 -32.14
CA SER A 380 -27.39 8.32 -32.24
C SER A 380 -27.02 9.81 -31.98
N THR A 381 -26.14 10.06 -31.03
CA THR A 381 -25.66 11.43 -30.73
C THR A 381 -24.78 11.96 -31.86
N LEU A 382 -23.86 11.14 -32.38
CA LEU A 382 -23.00 11.50 -33.51
C LEU A 382 -23.81 11.80 -34.79
N ALA A 383 -24.89 11.06 -35.05
CA ALA A 383 -25.79 11.32 -36.18
C ALA A 383 -26.43 12.73 -36.06
N ARG A 384 -26.87 13.16 -34.86
CA ARG A 384 -27.36 14.52 -34.58
C ARG A 384 -26.27 15.57 -34.81
N LEU A 385 -25.02 15.23 -34.51
CA LEU A 385 -23.84 16.07 -34.70
C LEU A 385 -23.29 16.05 -36.14
N GLY A 386 -24.09 15.59 -37.12
CA GLY A 386 -23.76 15.62 -38.56
C GLY A 386 -22.84 14.49 -39.03
N MET A 387 -22.79 13.38 -38.29
CA MET A 387 -21.95 12.21 -38.57
C MET A 387 -22.81 10.92 -38.64
N PRO A 388 -23.81 10.82 -39.56
CA PRO A 388 -24.76 9.71 -39.59
C PRO A 388 -24.16 8.38 -40.06
N GLU A 389 -23.06 8.41 -40.82
CA GLU A 389 -22.42 7.21 -41.40
C GLU A 389 -21.25 6.69 -40.55
N THR A 390 -21.06 7.23 -39.37
CA THR A 390 -19.98 6.87 -38.45
C THR A 390 -20.14 5.43 -37.98
N VAL A 391 -19.02 4.76 -37.82
CA VAL A 391 -18.92 3.50 -37.07
C VAL A 391 -18.18 3.76 -35.75
N PHE A 392 -18.82 3.39 -34.65
CA PHE A 392 -18.22 3.38 -33.32
C PHE A 392 -18.42 1.99 -32.70
N ARG A 393 -17.36 1.38 -32.21
CA ARG A 393 -17.38 0.06 -31.57
C ARG A 393 -16.52 0.03 -30.32
N ILE A 394 -16.93 -0.79 -29.36
CA ILE A 394 -16.18 -1.09 -28.16
C ILE A 394 -15.60 -2.51 -28.32
N ALA A 395 -14.28 -2.59 -28.37
CA ALA A 395 -13.58 -3.87 -28.40
C ALA A 395 -13.15 -4.24 -26.97
N LEU A 396 -13.57 -5.43 -26.53
CA LEU A 396 -13.17 -6.05 -25.27
C LEU A 396 -12.18 -7.17 -25.61
N THR A 397 -10.92 -7.00 -25.24
CA THR A 397 -9.88 -8.00 -25.45
C THR A 397 -9.48 -8.62 -24.12
N PRO A 398 -9.61 -9.95 -23.94
CA PRO A 398 -9.19 -10.59 -22.68
C PRO A 398 -7.69 -10.43 -22.44
N LEU A 399 -7.33 -10.06 -21.23
CA LEU A 399 -5.96 -10.07 -20.75
C LEU A 399 -5.53 -11.49 -20.37
N ALA A 400 -4.25 -11.81 -20.52
CA ALA A 400 -3.69 -13.12 -20.12
C ALA A 400 -3.86 -13.38 -18.62
N GLU A 401 -3.69 -12.35 -17.79
CA GLU A 401 -3.99 -12.38 -16.36
C GLU A 401 -4.91 -11.22 -15.98
N PRO A 402 -5.81 -11.42 -15.00
CA PRO A 402 -6.64 -10.34 -14.49
C PRO A 402 -5.79 -9.21 -13.90
N GLY A 403 -6.12 -7.97 -14.27
CA GLY A 403 -5.51 -6.75 -13.74
C GLY A 403 -6.33 -6.14 -12.59
N ARG A 404 -5.97 -4.92 -12.18
CA ARG A 404 -6.64 -4.18 -11.10
C ARG A 404 -8.11 -3.88 -11.36
N THR A 405 -8.52 -3.78 -12.63
CA THR A 405 -9.87 -3.42 -13.09
C THR A 405 -10.62 -4.58 -13.76
N GLY A 406 -10.14 -5.79 -13.63
CA GLY A 406 -10.74 -6.97 -14.26
C GLY A 406 -9.80 -7.64 -15.27
N ARG A 407 -10.38 -8.41 -16.18
CA ARG A 407 -9.63 -9.17 -17.19
C ARG A 407 -9.71 -8.61 -18.62
N ASP A 408 -10.34 -7.44 -18.81
CA ASP A 408 -10.58 -6.86 -20.14
C ASP A 408 -9.69 -5.65 -20.37
N SER A 409 -9.09 -5.58 -21.55
CA SER A 409 -8.61 -4.34 -22.14
C SER A 409 -9.73 -3.74 -22.98
N VAL A 410 -10.10 -2.49 -22.71
CA VAL A 410 -11.20 -1.78 -23.35
C VAL A 410 -10.66 -0.81 -24.39
N GLN A 411 -11.06 -0.96 -25.66
CA GLN A 411 -10.69 -0.05 -26.72
C GLN A 411 -11.95 0.53 -27.38
N PHE A 412 -11.93 1.85 -27.62
CA PHE A 412 -12.94 2.53 -28.43
C PHE A 412 -12.41 2.65 -29.86
N LEU A 413 -13.11 2.04 -30.81
CA LEU A 413 -12.77 2.04 -32.23
C LEU A 413 -13.74 2.94 -32.98
N PHE A 414 -13.21 3.79 -33.84
CA PHE A 414 -13.99 4.80 -34.55
C PHE A 414 -13.55 4.94 -36.02
N THR A 415 -14.50 5.24 -36.88
CA THR A 415 -14.26 5.81 -38.21
C THR A 415 -15.45 6.66 -38.62
N ALA A 416 -15.20 7.82 -39.22
CA ALA A 416 -16.24 8.64 -39.84
C ALA A 416 -16.69 8.12 -41.21
N ASN A 417 -15.90 7.24 -41.83
CA ASN A 417 -16.22 6.65 -43.15
C ASN A 417 -16.46 5.14 -43.01
N PRO A 418 -17.68 4.66 -43.25
CA PRO A 418 -18.04 3.24 -43.11
C PRO A 418 -17.27 2.28 -44.02
N ARG A 419 -16.59 2.81 -45.06
CA ARG A 419 -15.73 2.01 -45.98
C ARG A 419 -14.33 1.78 -45.45
N MET A 420 -13.97 2.43 -44.33
CA MET A 420 -12.66 2.28 -43.67
C MET A 420 -12.78 1.41 -42.45
N THR A 421 -11.71 0.69 -42.15
CA THR A 421 -11.63 -0.07 -40.89
C THR A 421 -11.59 0.87 -39.68
N PRO A 422 -12.46 0.68 -38.68
CA PRO A 422 -12.41 1.48 -37.45
C PRO A 422 -11.04 1.38 -36.79
N GLN A 423 -10.49 2.50 -36.38
CA GLN A 423 -9.20 2.64 -35.70
C GLN A 423 -9.43 3.09 -34.26
N PRO A 424 -8.46 2.86 -33.35
CA PRO A 424 -8.52 3.43 -32.02
C PRO A 424 -8.78 4.94 -32.04
N VAL A 425 -9.67 5.42 -31.18
CA VAL A 425 -10.11 6.83 -31.12
C VAL A 425 -8.92 7.80 -30.98
N GLU A 426 -7.84 7.36 -30.37
CA GLU A 426 -6.60 8.14 -30.21
C GLU A 426 -5.91 8.46 -31.55
N ARG A 427 -6.24 7.75 -32.61
CA ARG A 427 -5.68 7.93 -33.96
C ARG A 427 -6.53 8.79 -34.87
N ILE A 428 -7.60 9.39 -34.36
CA ILE A 428 -8.44 10.32 -35.12
C ILE A 428 -7.60 11.56 -35.48
N ALA A 429 -7.41 11.79 -36.77
CA ALA A 429 -6.61 12.90 -37.27
C ALA A 429 -7.36 14.26 -37.26
N SER A 430 -8.71 14.24 -37.28
CA SER A 430 -9.55 15.43 -37.34
C SER A 430 -9.95 15.91 -35.93
N GLY A 431 -9.52 17.10 -35.55
CA GLY A 431 -9.88 17.72 -34.26
C GLY A 431 -11.40 17.86 -34.10
N GLY A 432 -12.11 18.28 -35.14
CA GLY A 432 -13.57 18.43 -35.11
C GLY A 432 -14.34 17.12 -34.98
N GLU A 433 -13.85 16.01 -35.57
CA GLU A 433 -14.46 14.69 -35.37
C GLU A 433 -14.25 14.21 -33.93
N LEU A 434 -13.05 14.37 -33.42
CA LEU A 434 -12.70 13.99 -32.06
C LEU A 434 -13.50 14.77 -31.02
N SER A 435 -13.66 16.09 -31.19
CA SER A 435 -14.49 16.93 -30.33
C SER A 435 -15.94 16.47 -30.27
N ARG A 436 -16.54 16.08 -31.41
CA ARG A 436 -17.91 15.54 -31.46
C ARG A 436 -18.03 14.17 -30.79
N VAL A 437 -17.05 13.28 -30.96
CA VAL A 437 -17.00 11.99 -30.25
C VAL A 437 -16.90 12.23 -28.74
N MET A 438 -16.05 13.18 -28.32
CA MET A 438 -15.91 13.55 -26.90
C MET A 438 -17.21 14.11 -26.33
N LEU A 439 -17.86 15.03 -27.05
CA LEU A 439 -19.16 15.56 -26.61
C LEU A 439 -20.20 14.45 -26.44
N ALA A 440 -20.26 13.50 -27.40
CA ALA A 440 -21.19 12.38 -27.33
C ALA A 440 -20.88 11.47 -26.13
N LEU A 441 -19.59 11.21 -25.85
CA LEU A 441 -19.16 10.44 -24.67
C LEU A 441 -19.50 11.15 -23.37
N LYS A 442 -19.20 12.45 -23.28
CA LYS A 442 -19.51 13.26 -22.09
C LYS A 442 -21.02 13.37 -21.87
N ALA A 443 -21.81 13.51 -22.92
CA ALA A 443 -23.27 13.54 -22.83
C ALA A 443 -23.82 12.22 -22.26
N LEU A 444 -23.31 11.08 -22.69
CA LEU A 444 -23.70 9.77 -22.15
C LEU A 444 -23.29 9.59 -20.68
N LEU A 445 -22.10 10.05 -20.33
CA LEU A 445 -21.51 9.83 -19.00
C LEU A 445 -22.01 10.83 -17.95
N ALA A 446 -22.36 12.03 -18.38
CA ALA A 446 -22.78 13.14 -17.48
C ALA A 446 -23.95 12.77 -16.57
N GLU A 447 -24.94 12.03 -17.08
CA GLU A 447 -26.08 11.56 -16.29
C GLU A 447 -25.68 10.58 -15.18
N ARG A 448 -24.49 9.99 -15.25
CA ARG A 448 -24.03 8.90 -14.38
C ARG A 448 -22.74 9.24 -13.60
N MET A 449 -21.94 10.18 -14.12
CA MET A 449 -20.76 10.71 -13.42
C MET A 449 -21.18 11.90 -12.59
N GLN A 450 -20.94 11.86 -11.29
CA GLN A 450 -21.21 12.97 -10.36
C GLN A 450 -20.16 14.09 -10.48
N LEU A 451 -19.75 14.47 -11.69
CA LEU A 451 -18.85 15.60 -11.89
C LEU A 451 -19.66 16.91 -11.74
N PRO A 452 -19.26 17.79 -10.81
CA PRO A 452 -20.05 19.01 -10.57
C PRO A 452 -19.95 20.03 -11.70
N THR A 453 -18.78 20.12 -12.41
CA THR A 453 -18.53 21.15 -13.42
C THR A 453 -17.72 20.59 -14.59
N ILE A 454 -18.16 20.91 -15.83
CA ILE A 454 -17.40 20.65 -17.05
C ILE A 454 -17.17 21.95 -17.83
N ILE A 455 -15.98 22.11 -18.41
CA ILE A 455 -15.61 23.25 -19.26
C ILE A 455 -15.30 22.73 -20.66
N PHE A 456 -15.97 23.27 -21.65
CA PHE A 456 -15.69 23.04 -23.05
C PHE A 456 -14.95 24.23 -23.66
N ASP A 457 -13.86 23.95 -24.38
CA ASP A 457 -13.08 24.96 -25.09
C ASP A 457 -13.08 24.67 -26.59
N GLU A 458 -13.73 25.56 -27.36
CA GLU A 458 -13.79 25.51 -28.80
C GLU A 458 -14.19 24.12 -29.38
N ILE A 459 -15.08 23.41 -28.66
CA ILE A 459 -15.57 22.10 -29.06
C ILE A 459 -16.37 22.18 -30.38
N ASP A 460 -16.83 23.38 -30.73
CA ASP A 460 -17.63 23.75 -31.89
C ASP A 460 -16.79 24.07 -33.14
N THR A 461 -15.50 23.81 -33.11
CA THR A 461 -14.62 24.06 -34.27
C THR A 461 -15.01 23.20 -35.47
N GLY A 462 -15.20 23.84 -36.64
CA GLY A 462 -15.52 23.18 -37.91
C GLY A 462 -16.98 22.77 -38.09
N VAL A 463 -17.89 23.29 -37.26
CA VAL A 463 -19.35 23.10 -37.41
C VAL A 463 -20.06 24.43 -37.66
N SER A 464 -21.24 24.37 -38.27
CA SER A 464 -22.06 25.55 -38.54
C SER A 464 -23.53 25.18 -38.73
N GLY A 465 -24.41 26.18 -38.74
CA GLY A 465 -25.82 26.02 -39.06
C GLY A 465 -26.54 25.03 -38.13
N ARG A 466 -27.25 24.07 -38.71
CA ARG A 466 -28.05 23.07 -37.98
C ARG A 466 -27.24 22.17 -37.06
N ILE A 467 -25.97 21.87 -37.41
CA ILE A 467 -25.11 21.05 -36.55
C ILE A 467 -24.70 21.82 -35.30
N ALA A 468 -24.41 23.13 -35.42
CA ALA A 468 -24.11 24.00 -34.31
C ALA A 468 -25.30 24.14 -33.33
N ASP A 469 -26.53 24.23 -33.87
CA ASP A 469 -27.73 24.26 -33.03
C ASP A 469 -27.95 22.96 -32.29
N ALA A 470 -27.82 21.81 -32.96
CA ALA A 470 -27.88 20.49 -32.30
C ALA A 470 -26.80 20.30 -31.22
N MET A 471 -25.58 20.83 -31.44
CA MET A 471 -24.51 20.84 -30.46
C MET A 471 -24.90 21.67 -29.23
N GLY A 472 -25.41 22.90 -29.45
CA GLY A 472 -25.93 23.78 -28.41
C GLY A 472 -27.05 23.12 -27.59
N GLU A 473 -27.95 22.35 -28.21
CA GLU A 473 -29.00 21.61 -27.51
C GLU A 473 -28.42 20.49 -26.63
N ILE A 474 -27.40 19.75 -27.11
CA ILE A 474 -26.75 18.70 -26.34
C ILE A 474 -26.04 19.32 -25.13
N ILE A 475 -25.31 20.43 -25.32
CA ILE A 475 -24.62 21.14 -24.24
C ILE A 475 -25.63 21.70 -23.23
N ALA A 476 -26.73 22.27 -23.68
CA ALA A 476 -27.81 22.74 -22.81
C ALA A 476 -28.48 21.59 -22.03
N SER A 477 -28.68 20.43 -22.65
CA SER A 477 -29.21 19.26 -21.95
C SER A 477 -28.28 18.74 -20.86
N LEU A 478 -26.95 18.78 -21.06
CA LEU A 478 -25.95 18.47 -20.04
C LEU A 478 -26.07 19.40 -18.82
N SER A 479 -26.34 20.69 -19.07
CA SER A 479 -26.42 21.68 -18.00
C SER A 479 -27.62 21.50 -17.08
N ALA A 480 -28.55 20.63 -17.39
CA ALA A 480 -29.64 20.25 -16.48
C ALA A 480 -29.17 19.35 -15.31
N SER A 481 -28.10 18.60 -15.51
CA SER A 481 -27.57 17.65 -14.50
C SER A 481 -26.25 18.09 -13.86
N MET A 482 -25.50 18.99 -14.51
CA MET A 482 -24.22 19.51 -14.03
C MET A 482 -24.00 20.94 -14.51
N GLN A 483 -23.07 21.65 -13.88
CA GLN A 483 -22.66 22.96 -14.37
C GLN A 483 -21.80 22.81 -15.65
N VAL A 484 -22.13 23.57 -16.67
CA VAL A 484 -21.36 23.62 -17.94
C VAL A 484 -20.85 25.06 -18.13
N VAL A 485 -19.57 25.17 -18.47
CA VAL A 485 -18.95 26.40 -18.96
C VAL A 485 -18.48 26.12 -20.38
N ASP A 486 -19.05 26.85 -21.35
CA ASP A 486 -18.72 26.62 -22.77
C ASP A 486 -18.11 27.89 -23.38
N ILE A 487 -16.90 27.74 -23.92
CA ILE A 487 -16.17 28.80 -24.61
C ILE A 487 -16.39 28.61 -26.10
N THR A 488 -17.25 29.44 -26.69
CA THR A 488 -17.72 29.29 -28.06
C THR A 488 -17.55 30.58 -28.89
N HIS A 489 -17.52 30.39 -30.19
CA HIS A 489 -17.61 31.46 -31.18
C HIS A 489 -18.89 31.37 -32.03
N LEU A 490 -19.75 30.35 -31.78
CA LEU A 490 -20.96 30.11 -32.54
C LEU A 490 -22.20 30.75 -31.87
N PRO A 491 -22.95 31.61 -32.56
CA PRO A 491 -24.16 32.26 -32.02
C PRO A 491 -25.26 31.27 -31.65
N GLN A 492 -25.35 30.10 -32.36
CA GLN A 492 -26.31 29.06 -32.08
C GLN A 492 -26.08 28.40 -30.74
N VAL A 493 -24.82 28.18 -30.36
CA VAL A 493 -24.43 27.61 -29.06
C VAL A 493 -24.56 28.71 -27.98
N ALA A 494 -24.05 29.91 -28.25
CA ALA A 494 -24.05 31.01 -27.30
C ALA A 494 -25.47 31.42 -26.86
N SER A 495 -26.46 31.29 -27.77
CA SER A 495 -27.85 31.61 -27.46
C SER A 495 -28.50 30.71 -26.39
N LYS A 496 -27.99 29.46 -26.20
CA LYS A 496 -28.56 28.48 -25.27
C LYS A 496 -28.14 28.68 -23.80
N GLY A 497 -27.15 29.58 -23.52
CA GLY A 497 -26.64 29.80 -22.18
C GLY A 497 -27.68 30.42 -21.21
N THR A 498 -27.62 30.00 -19.95
CA THR A 498 -28.34 30.67 -18.84
C THR A 498 -27.63 31.96 -18.41
N ALA A 499 -26.31 31.95 -18.44
CA ALA A 499 -25.48 33.13 -18.28
C ALA A 499 -24.56 33.30 -19.48
N HIS A 500 -24.27 34.56 -19.84
CA HIS A 500 -23.42 34.91 -20.97
C HIS A 500 -22.36 35.94 -20.53
N PHE A 501 -21.12 35.65 -20.74
CA PHE A 501 -19.96 36.47 -20.41
C PHE A 501 -19.21 36.82 -21.70
N VAL A 502 -18.76 38.07 -21.79
CA VAL A 502 -17.90 38.52 -22.89
C VAL A 502 -16.52 38.86 -22.36
N VAL A 503 -15.51 38.29 -22.99
CA VAL A 503 -14.09 38.57 -22.74
C VAL A 503 -13.64 39.58 -23.80
N TYR A 504 -13.08 40.72 -23.35
CA TYR A 504 -12.60 41.77 -24.23
C TYR A 504 -11.28 42.37 -23.75
N LYS A 505 -10.54 42.97 -24.66
CA LYS A 505 -9.31 43.69 -24.35
C LYS A 505 -9.57 45.18 -24.25
N ARG A 506 -9.17 45.79 -23.14
CA ARG A 506 -9.24 47.25 -22.96
C ARG A 506 -7.90 47.75 -22.41
N GLY A 507 -7.22 48.60 -23.19
CA GLY A 507 -5.94 49.18 -22.76
C GLY A 507 -4.85 48.16 -22.44
N GLY A 508 -4.81 47.01 -23.15
CA GLY A 508 -3.83 45.94 -22.93
C GLY A 508 -4.14 45.02 -21.76
N ARG A 509 -5.34 45.14 -21.17
CA ARG A 509 -5.86 44.28 -20.11
C ARG A 509 -7.00 43.41 -20.62
N THR A 510 -7.12 42.21 -20.11
CA THR A 510 -8.27 41.35 -20.35
C THR A 510 -9.29 41.57 -19.23
N ASP A 511 -10.51 41.94 -19.62
CA ASP A 511 -11.65 42.09 -18.74
C ASP A 511 -12.77 41.13 -19.15
N ILE A 512 -13.64 40.75 -18.20
CA ILE A 512 -14.82 39.91 -18.44
C ILE A 512 -16.05 40.61 -17.86
N THR A 513 -17.15 40.54 -18.59
CA THR A 513 -18.43 41.13 -18.16
C THR A 513 -19.54 40.12 -18.38
N ARG A 514 -20.42 39.96 -17.38
CA ARG A 514 -21.68 39.23 -17.53
C ARG A 514 -22.68 40.14 -18.24
N LEU A 515 -23.28 39.64 -19.31
CA LEU A 515 -24.24 40.41 -20.11
C LEU A 515 -25.65 40.33 -19.54
N GLY A 516 -26.33 41.46 -19.54
CA GLY A 516 -27.77 41.53 -19.36
C GLY A 516 -28.52 41.10 -20.62
N ASP A 517 -29.86 41.05 -20.53
CA ASP A 517 -30.71 40.50 -21.59
C ASP A 517 -30.60 41.22 -22.94
N GLU A 518 -30.57 42.55 -22.98
CA GLU A 518 -30.43 43.31 -24.22
C GLU A 518 -28.98 43.31 -24.74
N GLU A 519 -28.00 43.27 -23.83
CA GLU A 519 -26.59 43.12 -24.20
C GLU A 519 -26.34 41.78 -24.87
N ARG A 520 -26.99 40.69 -24.40
CA ARG A 520 -26.94 39.38 -25.06
C ARG A 520 -27.49 39.41 -26.48
N VAL A 521 -28.62 40.10 -26.72
CA VAL A 521 -29.15 40.27 -28.08
C VAL A 521 -28.12 40.97 -28.96
N THR A 522 -27.50 42.03 -28.45
CA THR A 522 -26.47 42.76 -29.17
C THR A 522 -25.25 41.93 -29.48
N GLU A 523 -24.74 41.16 -28.51
CA GLU A 523 -23.57 40.28 -28.71
C GLU A 523 -23.86 39.15 -29.70
N ILE A 524 -25.02 38.46 -29.59
CA ILE A 524 -25.43 37.46 -30.57
C ILE A 524 -25.60 38.07 -31.97
N ALA A 525 -26.17 39.26 -32.08
CA ALA A 525 -26.29 39.95 -33.38
C ALA A 525 -24.89 40.28 -33.95
N LYS A 526 -23.93 40.70 -33.12
CA LYS A 526 -22.54 40.93 -33.50
C LYS A 526 -21.87 39.63 -34.01
N MET A 527 -22.09 38.53 -33.31
CA MET A 527 -21.57 37.20 -33.75
C MET A 527 -22.16 36.76 -35.11
N LEU A 528 -23.38 37.16 -35.42
CA LEU A 528 -24.06 36.85 -36.69
C LEU A 528 -23.61 37.73 -37.86
N SER A 529 -23.36 39.02 -37.63
CA SER A 529 -23.12 40.00 -38.68
C SER A 529 -21.69 40.54 -38.75
N GLY A 530 -20.83 40.21 -37.76
CA GLY A 530 -19.49 40.76 -37.64
C GLY A 530 -19.52 42.18 -37.07
N SER A 531 -18.72 43.11 -37.64
CA SER A 531 -18.49 44.44 -37.08
C SER A 531 -19.70 45.39 -37.19
N GLU A 532 -20.58 45.23 -38.19
CA GLU A 532 -21.76 46.07 -38.35
C GLU A 532 -23.03 45.31 -37.95
N ILE A 533 -23.70 45.78 -36.90
CA ILE A 533 -24.94 45.17 -36.43
C ILE A 533 -26.09 45.67 -37.28
N THR A 534 -26.72 44.77 -38.03
CA THR A 534 -27.89 45.04 -38.87
C THR A 534 -29.19 44.71 -38.14
N ASP A 535 -30.31 45.36 -38.51
CA ASP A 535 -31.62 45.02 -37.94
C ASP A 535 -32.01 43.55 -38.20
N ALA A 536 -31.59 42.98 -39.32
CA ALA A 536 -31.80 41.55 -39.63
C ALA A 536 -31.04 40.67 -38.64
N ALA A 537 -29.80 41.01 -38.28
CA ALA A 537 -29.02 40.25 -37.33
C ALA A 537 -29.62 40.36 -35.91
N VAL A 538 -30.15 41.54 -35.51
CA VAL A 538 -30.87 41.70 -34.26
C VAL A 538 -32.15 40.87 -34.22
N ALA A 539 -32.93 40.86 -35.29
CA ALA A 539 -34.13 40.02 -35.38
C ALA A 539 -33.78 38.53 -35.27
N GLN A 540 -32.73 38.09 -35.97
CA GLN A 540 -32.27 36.70 -35.92
C GLN A 540 -31.71 36.34 -34.52
N ALA A 541 -31.02 37.27 -33.87
CA ALA A 541 -30.51 37.06 -32.50
C ALA A 541 -31.67 36.88 -31.48
N ARG A 542 -32.74 37.65 -31.61
CA ARG A 542 -33.95 37.49 -30.77
C ARG A 542 -34.61 36.12 -30.99
N ILE A 543 -34.73 35.67 -32.25
CA ILE A 543 -35.24 34.31 -32.57
C ILE A 543 -34.39 33.22 -31.91
N LEU A 544 -33.05 33.32 -32.00
CA LEU A 544 -32.15 32.34 -31.38
C LEU A 544 -32.28 32.33 -29.86
N LEU A 545 -32.53 33.48 -29.25
CA LEU A 545 -32.72 33.63 -27.79
C LEU A 545 -34.15 33.29 -27.33
N GLY A 546 -35.06 32.96 -28.26
CA GLY A 546 -36.48 32.67 -27.96
C GLY A 546 -37.27 33.91 -27.53
N LYS A 547 -36.87 35.11 -27.97
CA LYS A 547 -37.45 36.41 -27.61
C LYS A 547 -38.15 37.05 -28.82
#